data_d24bd8952d50e6efe6355d8c35e220c2
#
_entry.id   d24bd8952d50e6efe6355d8c35e220c2
#
_cell.length_a   1.000
_cell.length_b   1.000
_cell.length_c   1.000
_cell.angle_alpha   90.00
_cell.angle_beta   90.00
_cell.angle_gamma   90.00
#
_symmetry.space_group_name_H-M   'P 1'
#
loop_
_entity.id
_entity.type
_entity.pdbx_description
1 polymer ?
#
loop_
_entity_poly.entity_id
_entity_poly.type
_entity_poly.pdbx_seq_one_letter_code
_entity_poly.pdbx_strand_id
1 'polypeptide(L)'
;MTGPGRVVAWFTPVLPEARIAVFRTVVYLFVLVDIHLVVADPIPLSRQPELYQPLLLARLFHLPPPNPVITTTLYAVLVVGSLVAAANRLPRLAGFVVAAAFTWWTVIGMSYGKVDHDHLAFVVALWLLPTVGAVRDRWRSADASAQAGWVLKSVQIAVISTYFLSALTKIRSGDWSFTSWPNSFILTWAIVRRPHGLGQFLLPFPGLLRGMQWFAFLAELTSLVVLWLRGRALLLAALFWLGFHVFTVAILYIHFAPTLVCWLAFAPLERLPGWWDRRRASWTGRGTSAQVPVR
;
A
#
# COMPACT_ATOMS: atom_id res chain seq x y z
N MET A 1 -16.12 19.66 22.89
CA MET A 1 -16.56 18.30 22.50
C MET A 1 -15.69 17.29 23.25
N THR A 2 -16.21 16.65 24.25
CA THR A 2 -15.56 15.61 25.06
C THR A 2 -16.21 14.26 24.75
N GLY A 3 -15.44 13.17 24.66
CA GLY A 3 -16.00 11.82 24.48
C GLY A 3 -16.17 11.36 23.02
N PRO A 4 -17.24 10.62 22.72
CA PRO A 4 -17.41 9.88 21.45
C PRO A 4 -17.29 10.74 20.19
N GLY A 5 -17.63 12.01 20.23
CA GLY A 5 -17.50 12.91 19.08
C GLY A 5 -16.06 13.14 18.61
N ARG A 6 -15.06 13.10 19.52
CA ARG A 6 -13.63 13.23 19.13
C ARG A 6 -13.12 11.99 18.41
N VAL A 7 -13.55 10.83 18.86
CA VAL A 7 -13.16 9.55 18.23
C VAL A 7 -13.72 9.49 16.81
N VAL A 8 -15.01 9.77 16.64
CA VAL A 8 -15.63 9.81 15.32
C VAL A 8 -14.93 10.81 14.40
N ALA A 9 -14.68 12.04 14.86
CA ALA A 9 -13.99 13.06 14.08
C ALA A 9 -12.54 12.65 13.70
N TRP A 10 -11.87 11.84 14.52
CA TRP A 10 -10.56 11.32 14.19
C TRP A 10 -10.60 10.26 13.07
N PHE A 11 -11.63 9.39 13.09
CA PHE A 11 -11.83 8.37 12.06
C PHE A 11 -12.41 8.94 10.76
N THR A 12 -13.20 10.01 10.84
CA THR A 12 -13.92 10.61 9.71
C THR A 12 -13.55 12.09 9.51
N PRO A 13 -12.25 12.43 9.33
CA PRO A 13 -11.87 13.80 9.07
C PRO A 13 -12.48 14.27 7.74
N VAL A 14 -12.92 15.52 7.67
CA VAL A 14 -13.37 16.11 6.39
C VAL A 14 -12.13 16.43 5.56
N LEU A 15 -11.97 15.77 4.42
CA LEU A 15 -10.81 15.92 3.52
C LEU A 15 -11.27 16.28 2.10
N PRO A 16 -10.40 16.99 1.31
CA PRO A 16 -10.69 17.32 -0.08
C PRO A 16 -10.96 16.06 -0.93
N GLU A 17 -12.03 16.06 -1.70
CA GLU A 17 -12.36 14.93 -2.58
C GLU A 17 -11.34 14.74 -3.70
N ALA A 18 -10.68 15.81 -4.14
CA ALA A 18 -9.55 15.74 -5.07
C ALA A 18 -8.44 14.82 -4.56
N ARG A 19 -8.17 14.77 -3.23
CA ARG A 19 -7.16 13.90 -2.64
C ARG A 19 -7.46 12.43 -2.90
N ILE A 20 -8.71 12.01 -2.59
CA ILE A 20 -9.09 10.61 -2.81
C ILE A 20 -9.22 10.27 -4.30
N ALA A 21 -9.60 11.22 -5.14
CA ALA A 21 -9.68 11.01 -6.58
C ALA A 21 -8.30 10.74 -7.20
N VAL A 22 -7.27 11.48 -6.79
CA VAL A 22 -5.87 11.22 -7.20
C VAL A 22 -5.40 9.87 -6.64
N PHE A 23 -5.59 9.65 -5.34
CA PHE A 23 -5.20 8.39 -4.69
C PHE A 23 -5.82 7.18 -5.39
N ARG A 24 -7.12 7.22 -5.66
CA ARG A 24 -7.85 6.18 -6.37
C ARG A 24 -7.27 5.89 -7.74
N THR A 25 -6.96 6.92 -8.53
CA THR A 25 -6.35 6.74 -9.84
C THR A 25 -5.02 6.01 -9.74
N VAL A 26 -4.16 6.42 -8.79
CA VAL A 26 -2.85 5.78 -8.59
C VAL A 26 -3.02 4.32 -8.16
N VAL A 27 -3.91 4.03 -7.21
CA VAL A 27 -4.16 2.67 -6.71
C VAL A 27 -4.63 1.75 -7.82
N TYR A 28 -5.61 2.16 -8.64
CA TYR A 28 -6.10 1.31 -9.74
C TYR A 28 -5.07 1.14 -10.86
N LEU A 29 -4.27 2.15 -11.18
CA LEU A 29 -3.16 2.00 -12.11
C LEU A 29 -2.06 1.08 -11.55
N PHE A 30 -1.84 1.14 -10.23
CA PHE A 30 -0.88 0.27 -9.60
C PHE A 30 -1.31 -1.20 -9.58
N VAL A 31 -2.62 -1.52 -9.63
CA VAL A 31 -3.08 -2.91 -9.85
C VAL A 31 -2.42 -3.51 -11.09
N LEU A 32 -2.29 -2.73 -12.18
CA LEU A 32 -1.65 -3.20 -13.41
C LEU A 32 -0.16 -3.47 -13.21
N VAL A 33 0.52 -2.63 -12.44
CA VAL A 33 1.93 -2.83 -12.09
C VAL A 33 2.08 -4.07 -11.22
N ASP A 34 1.20 -4.22 -10.23
CA ASP A 34 1.27 -5.29 -9.24
C ASP A 34 1.11 -6.67 -9.87
N ILE A 35 0.07 -6.86 -10.69
CA ILE A 35 -0.19 -8.17 -11.33
C ILE A 35 0.88 -8.58 -12.34
N HIS A 36 1.72 -7.66 -12.83
CA HIS A 36 2.77 -7.97 -13.80
C HIS A 36 4.17 -8.07 -13.19
N LEU A 37 4.43 -7.33 -12.08
CA LEU A 37 5.79 -7.13 -11.60
C LEU A 37 5.99 -7.48 -10.12
N VAL A 38 4.91 -7.62 -9.35
CA VAL A 38 5.00 -7.70 -7.89
C VAL A 38 4.45 -9.01 -7.34
N VAL A 39 3.17 -9.29 -7.55
CA VAL A 39 2.54 -10.53 -7.06
C VAL A 39 2.87 -11.71 -7.95
N ALA A 40 2.92 -12.89 -7.35
CA ALA A 40 3.09 -14.13 -8.13
C ALA A 40 1.98 -14.29 -9.17
N ASP A 41 2.35 -14.55 -10.43
CA ASP A 41 1.40 -14.70 -11.53
C ASP A 41 0.62 -16.03 -11.41
N PRO A 42 -0.71 -15.99 -11.18
CA PRO A 42 -1.53 -17.19 -11.11
C PRO A 42 -1.69 -17.95 -12.43
N ILE A 43 -1.45 -17.31 -13.59
CA ILE A 43 -1.69 -17.97 -14.90
C ILE A 43 -0.81 -19.20 -15.09
N PRO A 44 0.54 -19.13 -14.97
CA PRO A 44 1.37 -20.33 -15.04
C PRO A 44 1.11 -21.28 -13.87
N LEU A 45 0.85 -20.75 -12.67
CA LEU A 45 0.58 -21.57 -11.48
C LEU A 45 -0.68 -22.41 -11.61
N SER A 46 -1.70 -21.94 -12.30
CA SER A 46 -2.96 -22.66 -12.54
C SER A 46 -2.82 -23.94 -13.37
N ARG A 47 -1.64 -24.14 -14.01
CA ARG A 47 -1.31 -25.36 -14.75
C ARG A 47 -0.71 -26.46 -13.86
N GLN A 48 -0.52 -26.17 -12.58
CA GLN A 48 0.07 -27.08 -11.58
C GLN A 48 -0.88 -27.23 -10.37
N PRO A 49 -2.09 -27.73 -10.57
CA PRO A 49 -3.12 -27.80 -9.52
C PRO A 49 -2.71 -28.66 -8.33
N GLU A 50 -1.79 -29.60 -8.51
CA GLU A 50 -1.25 -30.49 -7.47
C GLU A 50 -0.44 -29.71 -6.42
N LEU A 51 0.08 -28.53 -6.74
CA LEU A 51 0.83 -27.68 -5.82
C LEU A 51 -0.08 -26.67 -5.10
N TYR A 52 -1.36 -26.59 -5.47
CA TYR A 52 -2.30 -25.65 -4.89
C TYR A 52 -2.68 -26.02 -3.47
N GLN A 53 -2.35 -25.14 -2.53
CA GLN A 53 -2.70 -25.27 -1.11
C GLN A 53 -3.62 -24.12 -0.70
N PRO A 54 -4.95 -24.30 -0.73
CA PRO A 54 -5.89 -23.19 -0.55
C PRO A 54 -5.72 -22.52 0.80
N LEU A 55 -5.52 -21.20 0.80
CA LEU A 55 -5.51 -20.38 2.00
C LEU A 55 -6.86 -20.44 2.70
N LEU A 56 -6.87 -20.05 3.99
CA LEU A 56 -8.12 -19.99 4.79
C LEU A 56 -9.24 -19.24 4.07
N LEU A 57 -8.91 -18.11 3.42
CA LEU A 57 -9.90 -17.31 2.69
C LEU A 57 -10.51 -18.09 1.52
N ALA A 58 -9.71 -18.81 0.75
CA ALA A 58 -10.21 -19.65 -0.34
C ALA A 58 -11.14 -20.75 0.17
N ARG A 59 -10.78 -21.38 1.30
CA ARG A 59 -11.63 -22.40 1.95
C ARG A 59 -12.91 -21.83 2.50
N LEU A 60 -12.86 -20.68 3.16
CA LEU A 60 -14.02 -20.01 3.78
C LEU A 60 -15.06 -19.61 2.74
N PHE A 61 -14.62 -19.07 1.61
CA PHE A 61 -15.51 -18.65 0.51
C PHE A 61 -15.75 -19.72 -0.55
N HIS A 62 -15.27 -20.95 -0.32
CA HIS A 62 -15.42 -22.08 -1.24
C HIS A 62 -14.96 -21.72 -2.67
N LEU A 63 -13.86 -20.95 -2.78
CA LEU A 63 -13.33 -20.55 -4.09
C LEU A 63 -12.85 -21.79 -4.84
N PRO A 64 -13.21 -21.95 -6.13
CA PRO A 64 -12.80 -23.10 -6.88
C PRO A 64 -11.27 -23.11 -7.06
N PRO A 65 -10.66 -24.31 -7.20
CA PRO A 65 -9.25 -24.43 -7.55
C PRO A 65 -8.95 -23.64 -8.83
N PRO A 66 -7.76 -23.01 -8.91
CA PRO A 66 -7.40 -22.26 -10.08
C PRO A 66 -7.25 -23.16 -11.30
N ASN A 67 -7.67 -22.66 -12.44
CA ASN A 67 -7.43 -23.26 -13.76
C ASN A 67 -7.15 -22.13 -14.77
N PRO A 68 -6.63 -22.42 -15.96
CA PRO A 68 -6.28 -21.40 -16.95
C PRO A 68 -7.44 -20.47 -17.36
N VAL A 69 -8.68 -20.97 -17.37
CA VAL A 69 -9.86 -20.15 -17.72
C VAL A 69 -10.14 -19.12 -16.62
N ILE A 70 -10.15 -19.56 -15.35
CA ILE A 70 -10.38 -18.67 -14.20
C ILE A 70 -9.30 -17.59 -14.16
N THR A 71 -8.02 -17.97 -14.24
CA THR A 71 -6.91 -17.04 -14.08
C THR A 71 -6.82 -16.04 -15.24
N THR A 72 -7.06 -16.47 -16.48
CA THR A 72 -7.11 -15.57 -17.63
C THR A 72 -8.31 -14.62 -17.57
N THR A 73 -9.47 -15.10 -17.09
CA THR A 73 -10.65 -14.25 -16.90
C THR A 73 -10.38 -13.21 -15.82
N LEU A 74 -9.81 -13.59 -14.67
CA LEU A 74 -9.43 -12.65 -13.60
C LEU A 74 -8.43 -11.61 -14.12
N TYR A 75 -7.44 -12.02 -14.89
CA TYR A 75 -6.49 -11.10 -15.53
C TYR A 75 -7.19 -10.06 -16.41
N ALA A 76 -8.07 -10.50 -17.32
CA ALA A 76 -8.81 -9.61 -18.20
C ALA A 76 -9.70 -8.63 -17.41
N VAL A 77 -10.39 -9.13 -16.37
CA VAL A 77 -11.21 -8.31 -15.47
C VAL A 77 -10.36 -7.29 -14.73
N LEU A 78 -9.18 -7.65 -14.24
CA LEU A 78 -8.26 -6.75 -13.55
C LEU A 78 -7.75 -5.66 -14.49
N VAL A 79 -7.33 -6.00 -15.71
CA VAL A 79 -6.83 -5.02 -16.67
C VAL A 79 -7.93 -4.02 -17.05
N VAL A 80 -9.07 -4.52 -17.54
CA VAL A 80 -10.16 -3.65 -18.00
C VAL A 80 -10.81 -2.89 -16.85
N GLY A 81 -11.12 -3.59 -15.76
CA GLY A 81 -11.76 -3.00 -14.59
C GLY A 81 -10.91 -1.90 -13.94
N SER A 82 -9.59 -2.11 -13.83
CA SER A 82 -8.69 -1.10 -13.26
C SER A 82 -8.60 0.15 -14.12
N LEU A 83 -8.55 0.03 -15.44
CA LEU A 83 -8.57 1.18 -16.35
C LEU A 83 -9.89 1.95 -16.27
N VAL A 84 -11.03 1.25 -16.22
CA VAL A 84 -12.36 1.85 -16.07
C VAL A 84 -12.48 2.58 -14.71
N ALA A 85 -12.03 1.95 -13.64
CA ALA A 85 -12.06 2.52 -12.29
C ALA A 85 -11.10 3.72 -12.16
N ALA A 86 -9.87 3.63 -12.70
CA ALA A 86 -8.90 4.72 -12.75
C ALA A 86 -9.45 5.92 -13.56
N ALA A 87 -10.20 5.65 -14.62
CA ALA A 87 -10.88 6.67 -15.42
C ALA A 87 -12.08 7.32 -14.70
N ASN A 88 -12.39 6.94 -13.46
CA ASN A 88 -13.58 7.38 -12.70
C ASN A 88 -14.90 7.04 -13.40
N ARG A 89 -14.90 5.98 -14.21
CA ARG A 89 -16.11 5.44 -14.85
C ARG A 89 -16.66 4.31 -14.00
N LEU A 90 -17.97 4.34 -13.72
CA LEU A 90 -18.65 3.37 -12.86
C LEU A 90 -17.86 3.06 -11.56
N PRO A 91 -17.40 4.08 -10.79
CA PRO A 91 -16.36 3.91 -9.77
C PRO A 91 -16.74 2.94 -8.66
N ARG A 92 -18.03 2.75 -8.37
CA ARG A 92 -18.50 1.74 -7.41
C ARG A 92 -18.44 0.35 -8.01
N LEU A 93 -19.09 0.14 -9.16
CA LEU A 93 -19.16 -1.18 -9.79
C LEU A 93 -17.78 -1.69 -10.20
N ALA A 94 -17.06 -0.90 -11.02
CA ALA A 94 -15.72 -1.28 -11.48
C ALA A 94 -14.77 -1.46 -10.29
N GLY A 95 -14.85 -0.59 -9.27
CA GLY A 95 -14.03 -0.68 -8.09
C GLY A 95 -14.26 -1.95 -7.27
N PHE A 96 -15.50 -2.34 -7.00
CA PHE A 96 -15.78 -3.58 -6.28
C PHE A 96 -15.43 -4.83 -7.10
N VAL A 97 -15.64 -4.79 -8.42
CA VAL A 97 -15.21 -5.88 -9.32
C VAL A 97 -13.70 -6.05 -9.27
N VAL A 98 -12.94 -4.95 -9.34
CA VAL A 98 -11.47 -5.00 -9.22
C VAL A 98 -11.05 -5.50 -7.83
N ALA A 99 -11.69 -5.01 -6.75
CA ALA A 99 -11.36 -5.44 -5.39
C ALA A 99 -11.56 -6.96 -5.21
N ALA A 100 -12.69 -7.49 -5.68
CA ALA A 100 -12.98 -8.92 -5.61
C ALA A 100 -12.02 -9.75 -6.47
N ALA A 101 -11.83 -9.34 -7.74
CA ALA A 101 -10.93 -10.03 -8.66
C ALA A 101 -9.46 -10.01 -8.17
N PHE A 102 -8.99 -8.85 -7.66
CA PHE A 102 -7.64 -8.73 -7.11
C PHE A 102 -7.45 -9.57 -5.85
N THR A 103 -8.43 -9.58 -4.96
CA THR A 103 -8.38 -10.42 -3.77
C THR A 103 -8.29 -11.90 -4.17
N TRP A 104 -9.08 -12.34 -5.15
CA TRP A 104 -9.01 -13.72 -5.63
C TRP A 104 -7.68 -14.02 -6.33
N TRP A 105 -7.18 -13.11 -7.16
CA TRP A 105 -5.89 -13.21 -7.81
C TRP A 105 -4.75 -13.42 -6.81
N THR A 106 -4.67 -12.57 -5.78
CA THR A 106 -3.65 -12.66 -4.73
C THR A 106 -3.81 -13.93 -3.88
N VAL A 107 -5.03 -14.32 -3.56
CA VAL A 107 -5.31 -15.57 -2.83
C VAL A 107 -4.82 -16.78 -3.62
N ILE A 108 -5.03 -16.81 -4.94
CA ILE A 108 -4.48 -17.88 -5.79
C ILE A 108 -2.95 -17.85 -5.73
N GLY A 109 -2.31 -16.73 -6.06
CA GLY A 109 -0.85 -16.62 -6.07
C GLY A 109 -0.20 -17.04 -4.76
N MET A 110 -0.75 -16.57 -3.64
CA MET A 110 -0.25 -16.90 -2.29
C MET A 110 -0.55 -18.34 -1.86
N SER A 111 -1.48 -19.04 -2.52
CA SER A 111 -1.80 -20.45 -2.25
C SER A 111 -0.79 -21.44 -2.82
N TYR A 112 0.24 -20.96 -3.53
CA TYR A 112 1.34 -21.78 -4.05
C TYR A 112 2.65 -21.60 -3.28
N GLY A 113 2.63 -20.95 -2.14
CA GLY A 113 3.84 -20.83 -1.32
C GLY A 113 3.78 -19.72 -0.29
N LYS A 114 4.40 -18.58 -0.56
CA LYS A 114 4.54 -17.50 0.39
C LYS A 114 3.30 -16.59 0.44
N VAL A 115 2.84 -16.27 1.64
CA VAL A 115 1.83 -15.24 1.88
C VAL A 115 2.52 -13.89 2.03
N ASP A 116 2.22 -12.96 1.13
CA ASP A 116 2.78 -11.61 1.12
C ASP A 116 1.88 -10.64 1.88
N HIS A 117 2.27 -10.35 3.12
CA HIS A 117 1.52 -9.47 4.04
C HIS A 117 1.56 -7.99 3.66
N ASP A 118 2.44 -7.58 2.78
CA ASP A 118 2.56 -6.22 2.26
C ASP A 118 1.37 -5.80 1.38
N HIS A 119 0.57 -6.75 0.89
CA HIS A 119 -0.68 -6.49 0.18
C HIS A 119 -1.86 -6.10 1.09
N LEU A 120 -1.75 -6.26 2.42
CA LEU A 120 -2.87 -6.00 3.34
C LEU A 120 -3.48 -4.60 3.15
N ALA A 121 -2.65 -3.56 3.21
CA ALA A 121 -3.13 -2.19 3.07
C ALA A 121 -3.70 -1.91 1.67
N PHE A 122 -3.13 -2.54 0.65
CA PHE A 122 -3.57 -2.38 -0.73
C PHE A 122 -4.93 -3.04 -0.99
N VAL A 123 -5.14 -4.25 -0.49
CA VAL A 123 -6.45 -4.92 -0.53
C VAL A 123 -7.50 -4.10 0.22
N VAL A 124 -7.18 -3.60 1.41
CA VAL A 124 -8.08 -2.70 2.16
C VAL A 124 -8.41 -1.45 1.33
N ALA A 125 -7.43 -0.82 0.69
CA ALA A 125 -7.67 0.34 -0.17
C ALA A 125 -8.62 0.00 -1.33
N LEU A 126 -8.42 -1.12 -2.02
CA LEU A 126 -9.27 -1.55 -3.13
C LEU A 126 -10.73 -1.78 -2.70
N TRP A 127 -10.97 -2.33 -1.51
CA TRP A 127 -12.32 -2.53 -1.00
C TRP A 127 -13.00 -1.25 -0.52
N LEU A 128 -12.24 -0.28 -0.02
CA LEU A 128 -12.81 0.95 0.53
C LEU A 128 -13.00 2.06 -0.51
N LEU A 129 -12.13 2.16 -1.51
CA LEU A 129 -12.19 3.20 -2.54
C LEU A 129 -13.54 3.27 -3.28
N PRO A 130 -14.19 2.15 -3.64
CA PRO A 130 -15.49 2.20 -4.33
C PRO A 130 -16.61 2.83 -3.49
N THR A 131 -16.50 2.82 -2.17
CA THR A 131 -17.53 3.35 -1.27
C THR A 131 -17.73 4.85 -1.43
N VAL A 132 -16.69 5.61 -1.83
CA VAL A 132 -16.78 7.06 -2.06
C VAL A 132 -17.66 7.39 -3.29
N GLY A 133 -17.70 6.50 -4.28
CA GLY A 133 -18.44 6.77 -5.52
C GLY A 133 -17.73 7.74 -6.47
N ALA A 134 -18.48 8.39 -7.33
CA ALA A 134 -17.94 9.35 -8.31
C ALA A 134 -17.59 10.67 -7.60
N VAL A 135 -16.42 11.21 -7.91
CA VAL A 135 -15.98 12.54 -7.49
C VAL A 135 -16.18 13.50 -8.63
N ARG A 136 -16.94 14.58 -8.38
CA ARG A 136 -17.13 15.66 -9.34
C ARG A 136 -15.79 16.36 -9.61
N ASP A 137 -15.56 16.75 -10.87
CA ASP A 137 -14.33 17.41 -11.31
C ASP A 137 -13.03 16.66 -10.96
N ARG A 138 -13.13 15.38 -10.52
CA ARG A 138 -12.03 14.47 -10.28
C ARG A 138 -10.91 15.10 -9.43
N TRP A 139 -9.74 15.30 -10.02
CA TRP A 139 -8.54 15.79 -9.32
C TRP A 139 -8.58 17.27 -8.98
N ARG A 140 -9.57 18.02 -9.51
CA ARG A 140 -9.74 19.46 -9.28
C ARG A 140 -10.99 19.79 -8.47
N SER A 141 -11.63 18.79 -7.88
CA SER A 141 -12.78 18.98 -7.01
C SER A 141 -12.43 19.95 -5.89
N ALA A 142 -13.27 20.96 -5.71
CA ALA A 142 -13.19 21.89 -4.58
C ALA A 142 -13.95 21.34 -3.35
N ASP A 143 -14.75 20.28 -3.55
CA ASP A 143 -15.55 19.70 -2.50
C ASP A 143 -14.70 18.93 -1.48
N ALA A 144 -15.21 18.81 -0.27
CA ALA A 144 -14.61 18.02 0.80
C ALA A 144 -15.68 17.16 1.47
N SER A 145 -15.32 15.96 1.86
CA SER A 145 -16.27 15.03 2.50
C SER A 145 -15.63 14.23 3.63
N ALA A 146 -16.45 13.88 4.61
CA ALA A 146 -16.08 12.96 5.68
C ALA A 146 -15.89 11.53 5.16
N GLN A 147 -16.57 11.16 4.06
CA GLN A 147 -16.43 9.86 3.44
C GLN A 147 -15.04 9.68 2.80
N ALA A 148 -14.54 10.71 2.10
CA ALA A 148 -13.15 10.72 1.61
C ALA A 148 -12.16 10.59 2.76
N GLY A 149 -12.40 11.32 3.86
CA GLY A 149 -11.57 11.26 5.05
C GLY A 149 -11.57 9.89 5.73
N TRP A 150 -12.74 9.27 5.87
CA TRP A 150 -12.87 7.92 6.45
C TRP A 150 -12.08 6.88 5.65
N VAL A 151 -12.22 6.86 4.33
CA VAL A 151 -11.51 5.90 3.47
C VAL A 151 -10.00 6.09 3.57
N LEU A 152 -9.51 7.34 3.44
CA LEU A 152 -8.07 7.61 3.56
C LEU A 152 -7.54 7.27 4.95
N LYS A 153 -8.27 7.57 6.03
CA LYS A 153 -7.90 7.22 7.40
C LYS A 153 -7.84 5.70 7.59
N SER A 154 -8.79 4.95 7.06
CA SER A 154 -8.79 3.49 7.13
C SER A 154 -7.60 2.88 6.39
N VAL A 155 -7.22 3.42 5.22
CA VAL A 155 -6.00 3.00 4.52
C VAL A 155 -4.75 3.34 5.32
N GLN A 156 -4.67 4.53 5.95
CA GLN A 156 -3.57 4.90 6.85
C GLN A 156 -3.44 3.89 7.99
N ILE A 157 -4.56 3.52 8.62
CA ILE A 157 -4.57 2.51 9.69
C ILE A 157 -4.08 1.17 9.15
N ALA A 158 -4.53 0.72 7.97
CA ALA A 158 -4.10 -0.54 7.38
C ALA A 158 -2.60 -0.56 7.08
N VAL A 159 -2.02 0.55 6.55
CA VAL A 159 -0.57 0.69 6.34
C VAL A 159 0.19 0.52 7.64
N ILE A 160 -0.21 1.24 8.68
CA ILE A 160 0.49 1.18 9.97
C ILE A 160 0.27 -0.17 10.66
N SER A 161 -0.92 -0.76 10.51
CA SER A 161 -1.19 -2.11 11.01
C SER A 161 -0.28 -3.16 10.39
N THR A 162 0.14 -3.02 9.14
CA THR A 162 1.09 -3.94 8.49
C THR A 162 2.39 -4.04 9.31
N TYR A 163 2.93 -2.91 9.76
CA TYR A 163 4.14 -2.90 10.59
C TYR A 163 3.89 -3.40 12.00
N PHE A 164 2.86 -2.88 12.66
CA PHE A 164 2.55 -3.25 14.04
C PHE A 164 2.24 -4.74 14.18
N LEU A 165 1.45 -5.30 13.27
CA LEU A 165 1.13 -6.72 13.25
C LEU A 165 2.37 -7.58 12.94
N SER A 166 3.31 -7.07 12.14
CA SER A 166 4.62 -7.71 11.92
C SER A 166 5.39 -7.84 13.24
N ALA A 167 5.45 -6.78 14.06
CA ALA A 167 6.07 -6.83 15.37
C ALA A 167 5.34 -7.83 16.31
N LEU A 168 4.01 -7.80 16.35
CA LEU A 168 3.22 -8.74 17.15
C LEU A 168 3.47 -10.19 16.73
N THR A 169 3.56 -10.46 15.44
CA THR A 169 3.88 -11.80 14.93
C THR A 169 5.26 -12.26 15.38
N LYS A 170 6.25 -11.37 15.40
CA LYS A 170 7.60 -11.65 15.90
C LYS A 170 7.60 -11.98 17.40
N ILE A 171 6.82 -11.27 18.20
CA ILE A 171 6.62 -11.57 19.63
C ILE A 171 5.96 -12.93 19.80
N ARG A 172 4.88 -13.19 19.08
CA ARG A 172 4.14 -14.45 19.12
C ARG A 172 5.00 -15.64 18.72
N SER A 173 5.78 -15.52 17.64
CA SER A 173 6.67 -16.57 17.15
C SER A 173 7.85 -16.86 18.10
N GLY A 174 8.16 -15.96 19.01
CA GLY A 174 9.15 -16.11 20.06
C GLY A 174 8.54 -16.47 21.41
N ASP A 175 7.45 -17.23 21.45
CA ASP A 175 6.75 -17.64 22.69
C ASP A 175 6.33 -16.46 23.56
N TRP A 176 5.81 -15.40 22.93
CA TRP A 176 5.41 -14.14 23.55
C TRP A 176 6.57 -13.37 24.23
N SER A 177 7.80 -13.68 23.83
CA SER A 177 8.99 -12.97 24.30
C SER A 177 9.30 -11.76 23.41
N PHE A 178 9.54 -10.60 24.03
CA PHE A 178 9.99 -9.39 23.34
C PHE A 178 11.45 -9.48 22.86
N THR A 179 12.23 -10.41 23.37
CA THR A 179 13.68 -10.50 23.14
C THR A 179 14.10 -11.65 22.25
N SER A 180 13.25 -12.67 22.09
CA SER A 180 13.59 -13.88 21.31
C SER A 180 13.90 -13.56 19.85
N TRP A 181 12.99 -12.88 19.16
CA TRP A 181 13.18 -12.55 17.75
C TRP A 181 14.33 -11.57 17.52
N PRO A 182 14.46 -10.42 18.26
CA PRO A 182 15.57 -9.48 18.04
C PRO A 182 16.95 -10.06 18.36
N ASN A 183 17.04 -11.05 19.24
CA ASN A 183 18.29 -11.72 19.58
C ASN A 183 18.59 -12.98 18.77
N SER A 184 17.69 -13.37 17.87
CA SER A 184 17.89 -14.52 16.98
C SER A 184 18.88 -14.19 15.84
N PHE A 185 19.20 -15.18 15.00
CA PHE A 185 20.01 -15.02 13.80
C PHE A 185 19.17 -14.87 12.53
N ILE A 186 17.88 -14.48 12.64
CA ILE A 186 16.95 -14.48 11.51
C ILE A 186 17.38 -13.54 10.38
N LEU A 187 17.94 -12.36 10.68
CA LEU A 187 18.43 -11.44 9.67
C LEU A 187 19.66 -12.00 8.95
N THR A 188 20.61 -12.56 9.69
CA THR A 188 21.77 -13.25 9.12
C THR A 188 21.33 -14.35 8.17
N TRP A 189 20.41 -15.20 8.64
CA TRP A 189 19.87 -16.29 7.83
C TRP A 189 19.10 -15.78 6.59
N ALA A 190 18.33 -14.70 6.71
CA ALA A 190 17.63 -14.09 5.59
C ALA A 190 18.60 -13.56 4.53
N ILE A 191 19.75 -12.98 4.94
CA ILE A 191 20.80 -12.52 4.03
C ILE A 191 21.47 -13.69 3.33
N VAL A 192 21.86 -14.72 4.07
CA VAL A 192 22.54 -15.92 3.51
C VAL A 192 21.67 -16.60 2.44
N ARG A 193 20.36 -16.64 2.65
CA ARG A 193 19.41 -17.20 1.65
C ARG A 193 19.21 -16.30 0.41
N ARG A 194 19.69 -15.08 0.43
CA ARG A 194 19.53 -14.09 -0.67
C ARG A 194 20.89 -13.50 -1.06
N PRO A 195 21.74 -14.29 -1.72
CA PRO A 195 23.13 -13.92 -1.97
C PRO A 195 23.33 -12.75 -2.93
N HIS A 196 22.29 -12.19 -3.49
CA HIS A 196 22.36 -11.11 -4.49
C HIS A 196 22.24 -9.69 -3.92
N GLY A 197 21.92 -9.56 -2.61
CA GLY A 197 21.78 -8.26 -1.97
C GLY A 197 23.06 -7.70 -1.37
N LEU A 198 23.06 -6.39 -1.07
CA LEU A 198 24.18 -5.75 -0.36
C LEU A 198 24.37 -6.28 1.06
N GLY A 199 23.42 -7.07 1.56
CA GLY A 199 23.47 -7.67 2.89
C GLY A 199 24.69 -8.57 3.13
N GLN A 200 25.27 -9.16 2.09
CA GLN A 200 26.46 -10.00 2.21
C GLN A 200 27.65 -9.24 2.83
N PHE A 201 27.79 -7.95 2.53
CA PHE A 201 28.85 -7.11 3.10
C PHE A 201 28.68 -6.88 4.62
N LEU A 202 27.50 -7.18 5.17
CA LEU A 202 27.18 -7.04 6.59
C LEU A 202 27.41 -8.34 7.39
N LEU A 203 27.57 -9.50 6.73
CA LEU A 203 27.76 -10.80 7.37
C LEU A 203 28.97 -10.84 8.33
N PRO A 204 30.11 -10.15 8.06
CA PRO A 204 31.22 -10.11 8.98
C PRO A 204 30.94 -9.36 10.30
N PHE A 205 29.80 -8.66 10.39
CA PHE A 205 29.47 -7.79 11.54
C PHE A 205 28.21 -8.27 12.28
N PRO A 206 28.26 -9.40 13.02
CA PRO A 206 27.08 -9.97 13.66
C PRO A 206 26.42 -9.04 14.71
N GLY A 207 27.23 -8.24 15.40
CA GLY A 207 26.73 -7.22 16.33
C GLY A 207 25.90 -6.14 15.66
N LEU A 208 26.34 -5.68 14.47
CA LEU A 208 25.57 -4.73 13.65
C LEU A 208 24.24 -5.33 13.18
N LEU A 209 24.25 -6.57 12.67
CA LEU A 209 23.03 -7.28 12.24
C LEU A 209 22.03 -7.42 13.37
N ARG A 210 22.50 -7.72 14.59
CA ARG A 210 21.63 -7.77 15.78
C ARG A 210 21.08 -6.38 16.12
N GLY A 211 21.89 -5.33 16.09
CA GLY A 211 21.44 -3.96 16.28
C GLY A 211 20.36 -3.54 15.28
N MET A 212 20.55 -3.87 14.00
CA MET A 212 19.56 -3.62 12.95
C MET A 212 18.26 -4.41 13.19
N GLN A 213 18.34 -5.63 13.68
CA GLN A 213 17.19 -6.46 14.02
C GLN A 213 16.36 -5.84 15.15
N TRP A 214 17.04 -5.38 16.23
CA TRP A 214 16.40 -4.62 17.31
C TRP A 214 15.76 -3.33 16.80
N PHE A 215 16.46 -2.57 15.98
CA PHE A 215 15.97 -1.33 15.43
C PHE A 215 14.69 -1.55 14.60
N ALA A 216 14.70 -2.53 13.68
CA ALA A 216 13.54 -2.87 12.89
C ALA A 216 12.34 -3.28 13.74
N PHE A 217 12.56 -4.13 14.74
CA PHE A 217 11.52 -4.59 15.66
C PHE A 217 10.90 -3.44 16.46
N LEU A 218 11.71 -2.56 17.02
CA LEU A 218 11.23 -1.41 17.80
C LEU A 218 10.51 -0.39 16.92
N ALA A 219 11.01 -0.14 15.69
CA ALA A 219 10.34 0.73 14.74
C ALA A 219 8.94 0.20 14.37
N GLU A 220 8.84 -1.09 14.06
CA GLU A 220 7.55 -1.72 13.76
C GLU A 220 6.60 -1.68 14.98
N LEU A 221 7.09 -1.98 16.17
CA LEU A 221 6.28 -1.99 17.39
C LEU A 221 5.74 -0.60 17.75
N THR A 222 6.53 0.45 17.53
CA THR A 222 6.14 1.84 17.81
C THR A 222 5.42 2.52 16.64
N SER A 223 5.23 1.85 15.52
CA SER A 223 4.67 2.41 14.28
C SER A 223 3.30 3.07 14.46
N LEU A 224 2.48 2.61 15.41
CA LEU A 224 1.16 3.19 15.71
C LEU A 224 1.21 4.71 15.95
N VAL A 225 2.31 5.23 16.50
CA VAL A 225 2.48 6.67 16.77
C VAL A 225 2.30 7.51 15.51
N VAL A 226 2.64 6.98 14.34
CA VAL A 226 2.53 7.68 13.04
C VAL A 226 1.10 8.16 12.77
N LEU A 227 0.07 7.46 13.25
CA LEU A 227 -1.33 7.83 13.03
C LEU A 227 -1.73 9.18 13.66
N TRP A 228 -0.96 9.68 14.61
CA TRP A 228 -1.18 10.96 15.30
C TRP A 228 -0.21 12.05 14.86
N LEU A 229 0.85 11.71 14.10
CA LEU A 229 1.82 12.68 13.60
C LEU A 229 1.19 13.60 12.54
N ARG A 230 1.70 14.84 12.46
CA ARG A 230 1.25 15.86 11.50
C ARG A 230 2.45 16.69 11.02
N GLY A 231 2.28 17.38 9.89
CA GLY A 231 3.26 18.33 9.36
C GLY A 231 4.64 17.70 9.16
N ARG A 232 5.69 18.35 9.69
CA ARG A 232 7.08 17.90 9.53
C ARG A 232 7.34 16.55 10.18
N ALA A 233 6.74 16.25 11.33
CA ALA A 233 6.91 14.97 12.01
C ALA A 233 6.35 13.80 11.17
N LEU A 234 5.19 13.99 10.54
CA LEU A 234 4.64 13.00 9.61
C LEU A 234 5.52 12.82 8.36
N LEU A 235 6.06 13.92 7.82
CA LEU A 235 6.99 13.85 6.68
C LEU A 235 8.24 13.05 7.03
N LEU A 236 8.85 13.31 8.20
CA LEU A 236 10.01 12.57 8.68
C LEU A 236 9.70 11.08 8.87
N ALA A 237 8.53 10.75 9.43
CA ALA A 237 8.09 9.37 9.55
C ALA A 237 7.89 8.70 8.18
N ALA A 238 7.30 9.39 7.21
CA ALA A 238 7.14 8.87 5.86
C ALA A 238 8.49 8.64 5.16
N LEU A 239 9.43 9.57 5.29
CA LEU A 239 10.80 9.42 4.76
C LEU A 239 11.55 8.28 5.46
N PHE A 240 11.38 8.13 6.76
CA PHE A 240 11.94 7.01 7.53
C PHE A 240 11.44 5.66 6.98
N TRP A 241 10.12 5.50 6.82
CA TRP A 241 9.55 4.25 6.32
C TRP A 241 9.90 3.99 4.85
N LEU A 242 9.95 5.03 4.02
CA LEU A 242 10.46 4.89 2.66
C LEU A 242 11.91 4.40 2.65
N GLY A 243 12.78 5.01 3.46
CA GLY A 243 14.18 4.61 3.64
C GLY A 243 14.31 3.17 4.17
N PHE A 244 13.45 2.79 5.13
CA PHE A 244 13.38 1.43 5.66
C PHE A 244 13.10 0.41 4.53
N HIS A 245 12.15 0.69 3.65
CA HIS A 245 11.84 -0.22 2.53
C HIS A 245 12.95 -0.24 1.47
N VAL A 246 13.51 0.91 1.12
CA VAL A 246 14.66 0.97 0.20
C VAL A 246 15.82 0.14 0.75
N PHE A 247 16.10 0.27 2.04
CA PHE A 247 17.14 -0.49 2.72
C PHE A 247 16.82 -2.01 2.73
N THR A 248 15.57 -2.39 2.96
CA THR A 248 15.14 -3.80 2.92
C THR A 248 15.32 -4.39 1.52
N VAL A 249 14.99 -3.63 0.46
CA VAL A 249 15.28 -4.06 -0.92
C VAL A 249 16.77 -4.24 -1.14
N ALA A 250 17.58 -3.26 -0.74
CA ALA A 250 19.02 -3.30 -0.96
C ALA A 250 19.70 -4.48 -0.25
N ILE A 251 19.27 -4.81 0.98
CA ILE A 251 19.91 -5.86 1.80
C ILE A 251 19.29 -7.22 1.58
N LEU A 252 17.96 -7.32 1.45
CA LEU A 252 17.23 -8.59 1.44
C LEU A 252 16.58 -8.91 0.09
N TYR A 253 16.61 -7.99 -0.88
CA TYR A 253 15.86 -8.15 -2.14
C TYR A 253 14.36 -8.39 -1.92
N ILE A 254 13.80 -7.78 -0.86
CA ILE A 254 12.37 -7.86 -0.53
C ILE A 254 11.77 -6.47 -0.73
N HIS A 255 10.80 -6.39 -1.63
CA HIS A 255 10.05 -5.15 -1.88
C HIS A 255 8.72 -5.15 -1.14
N PHE A 256 8.19 -3.95 -0.92
CA PHE A 256 6.90 -3.69 -0.27
C PHE A 256 6.11 -2.66 -1.09
N ALA A 257 6.13 -2.82 -2.41
CA ALA A 257 5.55 -1.83 -3.33
C ALA A 257 4.06 -1.56 -3.07
N PRO A 258 3.19 -2.56 -2.80
CA PRO A 258 1.78 -2.32 -2.48
C PRO A 258 1.59 -1.45 -1.23
N THR A 259 2.36 -1.71 -0.17
CA THR A 259 2.34 -0.88 1.05
C THR A 259 2.83 0.54 0.76
N LEU A 260 3.89 0.71 -0.04
CA LEU A 260 4.44 2.03 -0.40
C LEU A 260 3.44 2.89 -1.18
N VAL A 261 2.69 2.31 -2.10
CA VAL A 261 1.61 3.03 -2.79
C VAL A 261 0.54 3.49 -1.81
N CYS A 262 0.20 2.69 -0.81
CA CYS A 262 -0.77 3.06 0.21
C CYS A 262 -0.28 4.19 1.15
N TRP A 263 1.04 4.42 1.28
CA TRP A 263 1.58 5.60 1.98
C TRP A 263 1.12 6.93 1.38
N LEU A 264 0.75 6.95 0.11
CA LEU A 264 0.15 8.13 -0.54
C LEU A 264 -1.15 8.60 0.13
N ALA A 265 -1.84 7.75 0.91
CA ALA A 265 -2.99 8.15 1.71
C ALA A 265 -2.65 9.21 2.78
N PHE A 266 -1.37 9.34 3.17
CA PHE A 266 -0.90 10.39 4.09
C PHE A 266 -0.57 11.71 3.40
N ALA A 267 -0.38 11.70 2.07
CA ALA A 267 0.07 12.86 1.31
C ALA A 267 -1.08 13.81 0.91
N PRO A 268 -0.83 15.12 0.85
CA PRO A 268 -1.81 16.12 0.37
C PRO A 268 -1.90 16.10 -1.17
N LEU A 269 -2.41 15.01 -1.74
CA LEU A 269 -2.43 14.74 -3.18
C LEU A 269 -3.27 15.74 -3.98
N GLU A 270 -4.21 16.44 -3.35
CA GLU A 270 -5.00 17.52 -3.96
C GLU A 270 -4.14 18.70 -4.46
N ARG A 271 -2.89 18.78 -4.01
CA ARG A 271 -1.95 19.84 -4.43
C ARG A 271 -1.25 19.52 -5.77
N LEU A 272 -1.26 18.29 -6.21
CA LEU A 272 -0.54 17.83 -7.42
C LEU A 272 -1.02 18.51 -8.71
N PRO A 273 -2.34 18.65 -8.99
CA PRO A 273 -2.81 19.32 -10.20
C PRO A 273 -2.34 20.78 -10.28
N GLY A 274 -2.47 21.54 -9.19
CA GLY A 274 -2.01 22.93 -9.15
C GLY A 274 -0.49 23.09 -9.29
N TRP A 275 0.29 22.15 -8.75
CA TRP A 275 1.74 22.12 -8.95
C TRP A 275 2.10 21.87 -10.42
N TRP A 276 1.39 20.92 -11.09
CA TRP A 276 1.58 20.61 -12.49
C TRP A 276 1.24 21.78 -13.40
N ASP A 277 0.14 22.50 -13.13
CA ASP A 277 -0.28 23.66 -13.90
C ASP A 277 0.77 24.79 -13.80
N ARG A 278 1.31 25.05 -12.62
CA ARG A 278 2.41 26.02 -12.43
C ARG A 278 3.67 25.63 -13.21
N ARG A 279 4.05 24.38 -13.20
CA ARG A 279 5.20 23.90 -13.98
C ARG A 279 4.98 24.02 -15.48
N ARG A 280 3.79 23.67 -15.96
CA ARG A 280 3.45 23.86 -17.38
C ARG A 280 3.50 25.32 -17.80
N ALA A 281 2.96 26.24 -17.00
CA ALA A 281 3.02 27.67 -17.28
C ALA A 281 4.46 28.19 -17.37
N SER A 282 5.37 27.72 -16.53
CA SER A 282 6.79 28.09 -16.59
C SER A 282 7.49 27.57 -17.85
N TRP A 283 7.12 26.37 -18.37
CA TRP A 283 7.72 25.80 -19.59
C TRP A 283 7.18 26.42 -20.88
N THR A 284 5.94 26.90 -20.87
CA THR A 284 5.30 27.50 -22.06
C THR A 284 5.52 28.98 -22.21
N GLY A 285 6.34 29.61 -21.34
CA GLY A 285 6.64 31.05 -21.38
C GLY A 285 5.42 31.95 -21.12
N ARG A 286 4.27 31.40 -20.70
CA ARG A 286 3.06 32.16 -20.35
C ARG A 286 3.08 32.63 -18.87
N GLY A 287 4.27 32.93 -18.37
CA GLY A 287 4.46 33.55 -17.06
C GLY A 287 4.40 35.05 -17.21
N THR A 288 3.28 35.67 -16.76
CA THR A 288 3.13 37.08 -16.38
C THR A 288 3.83 38.09 -17.27
N SER A 289 3.22 38.46 -18.40
CA SER A 289 3.27 39.85 -18.84
C SER A 289 2.52 40.68 -17.78
N ALA A 290 3.29 41.19 -16.80
CA ALA A 290 2.81 42.22 -15.93
C ALA A 290 2.32 43.36 -16.83
N GLN A 291 1.01 43.66 -16.80
CA GLN A 291 0.46 44.90 -17.38
C GLN A 291 1.15 46.05 -16.64
N VAL A 292 2.09 46.69 -17.33
CA VAL A 292 2.63 47.97 -16.90
C VAL A 292 1.45 48.96 -17.00
N PRO A 293 1.04 49.58 -15.92
CA PRO A 293 0.03 50.65 -16.02
C PRO A 293 0.65 51.81 -16.76
N VAL A 294 0.13 52.10 -17.96
CA VAL A 294 0.40 53.35 -18.67
C VAL A 294 -0.21 54.49 -17.85
N ARG A 295 0.64 55.36 -17.39
CA ARG A 295 0.24 56.65 -16.78
C ARG A 295 -0.18 57.64 -17.87
#